data_d78955ae6b97c455ba14a8f4d16177ad
#
_entry.id   d78955ae6b97c455ba14a8f4d16177ad
#
_cell.length_a   1.000
_cell.length_b   1.000
_cell.length_c   1.000
_cell.angle_alpha   90.00
_cell.angle_beta   90.00
_cell.angle_gamma   90.00
#
_symmetry.space_group_name_H-M   'P 1'
#
loop_
_entity.id
_entity.type
_entity.pdbx_description
1 polymer ?
#
loop_
_entity_poly.entity_id
_entity_poly.type
_entity_poly.pdbx_seq_one_letter_code
_entity_poly.pdbx_strand_id
1 'polypeptide(L)'
;MEFIMNMIHDNPGEPPFVTEFRKPEKSLEYGFNTQVFRHCGTTISFRAMNEDFFDSEPAREWLAKAQKKAGDDVLAAHEAGLKTMVHMDLFVLPGKLVERYREEICDEEGRISIFRPKTKEIYGILFDELFEAYPLDGVVIRVGETYLHDTPYHVGNGGVRYGDKEQEKREFVELLRFLRQEVCVRHGKFLVFRTWDCFPDRFHACLEYYLDVTEQVEPHEKLIFSMKHTALDFWRRVRFNPCIGEGKHRQVIEVQCQREYEGKGSYPMYVMEGVINSFPEVSDKKGLRDVADHPLVCGIFAWPRGGGWFGPYIKNEFWCDLNTYVISHYAVDPHRTEEDIFLEFAREKMGMDAENVLRFRTLCRKIPEAVLRGRYIEAYDVTLKEQIMPSENWIRDNRIGGLRQLNEVFAYLEQNDLVGDALAEKELGLKLWKEIREDFQEIQMPDLTLRAFIENSIEYAVRFYTIINISFRIFAKCRRNENVRELLAEYDNAWISYKELELRPQASSSYCEEYIFSDNNLGLNETIAYCREHLS
;
A
#
# COMPACT_ATOMS: atom_id res chain seq x y z
N MET A 1 18.79 7.70 9.42
CA MET A 1 17.79 8.75 9.13
C MET A 1 17.10 9.17 10.42
N GLU A 2 16.55 10.39 10.49
CA GLU A 2 15.88 10.92 11.71
C GLU A 2 14.54 10.25 12.00
N PHE A 3 13.77 9.96 10.95
CA PHE A 3 12.48 9.28 11.07
C PHE A 3 12.53 7.91 10.41
N ILE A 4 12.27 6.88 11.18
CA ILE A 4 12.05 5.51 10.71
C ILE A 4 10.68 5.11 11.24
N MET A 5 9.66 5.36 10.39
CA MET A 5 8.26 5.32 10.79
C MET A 5 7.64 3.97 10.40
N ASN A 6 6.88 3.42 11.32
CA ASN A 6 6.12 2.18 11.17
C ASN A 6 4.62 2.47 11.14
N MET A 7 3.91 2.07 10.10
CA MET A 7 2.46 2.17 10.02
C MET A 7 1.82 0.85 9.62
N ILE A 8 0.81 0.43 10.39
CA ILE A 8 -0.07 -0.67 10.05
C ILE A 8 -1.36 -0.11 9.48
N HIS A 9 -1.70 -0.55 8.28
CA HIS A 9 -2.90 -0.11 7.59
C HIS A 9 -3.92 -1.25 7.55
N ASP A 10 -5.03 -1.10 8.27
CA ASP A 10 -6.18 -2.02 8.17
C ASP A 10 -6.96 -1.70 6.88
N ASN A 11 -7.26 -2.72 6.11
CA ASN A 11 -7.94 -2.57 4.82
C ASN A 11 -9.43 -2.86 4.96
N PRO A 12 -10.29 -2.16 4.20
CA PRO A 12 -11.70 -2.48 4.15
C PRO A 12 -11.93 -3.93 3.72
N GLY A 13 -12.83 -4.63 4.44
CA GLY A 13 -13.19 -6.00 4.15
C GLY A 13 -12.15 -7.06 4.53
N GLU A 14 -10.97 -6.68 4.98
CA GLU A 14 -10.00 -7.61 5.55
C GLU A 14 -10.43 -8.00 6.97
N PRO A 15 -10.44 -9.30 7.31
CA PRO A 15 -10.68 -9.71 8.68
C PRO A 15 -9.65 -9.06 9.62
N PRO A 16 -10.02 -8.74 10.86
CA PRO A 16 -9.05 -8.26 11.84
C PRO A 16 -7.86 -9.21 11.94
N PHE A 17 -6.66 -8.71 11.75
CA PHE A 17 -5.45 -9.50 11.86
C PHE A 17 -4.57 -9.02 13.02
N VAL A 18 -3.88 -9.97 13.64
CA VAL A 18 -2.86 -9.68 14.64
C VAL A 18 -1.51 -9.67 13.93
N THR A 19 -0.80 -8.55 14.02
CA THR A 19 0.57 -8.43 13.49
C THR A 19 1.53 -8.09 14.61
N GLU A 20 2.73 -8.68 14.57
CA GLU A 20 3.80 -8.39 15.51
C GLU A 20 4.29 -6.93 15.40
N PHE A 21 4.10 -6.29 14.23
CA PHE A 21 4.49 -4.89 14.01
C PHE A 21 3.65 -3.88 14.79
N ARG A 22 2.52 -4.29 15.41
CA ARG A 22 1.79 -3.45 16.37
C ARG A 22 2.49 -3.37 17.73
N LYS A 23 3.34 -4.34 18.04
CA LYS A 23 4.06 -4.39 19.32
C LYS A 23 5.24 -3.41 19.29
N PRO A 24 5.36 -2.53 20.28
CA PRO A 24 6.48 -1.60 20.36
C PRO A 24 7.87 -2.29 20.34
N GLU A 25 7.97 -3.47 20.97
CA GLU A 25 9.19 -4.26 21.03
C GLU A 25 9.66 -4.68 19.64
N LYS A 26 8.72 -5.12 18.79
CA LYS A 26 9.03 -5.49 17.39
C LYS A 26 9.49 -4.28 16.58
N SER A 27 8.84 -3.13 16.78
CA SER A 27 9.24 -1.87 16.13
C SER A 27 10.68 -1.48 16.54
N LEU A 28 10.99 -1.51 17.83
CA LEU A 28 12.33 -1.19 18.32
C LEU A 28 13.38 -2.20 17.84
N GLU A 29 13.07 -3.50 17.84
CA GLU A 29 13.95 -4.55 17.33
C GLU A 29 14.36 -4.29 15.87
N TYR A 30 13.45 -3.74 15.05
CA TYR A 30 13.69 -3.43 13.64
C TYR A 30 14.25 -2.02 13.41
N GLY A 31 14.56 -1.30 14.47
CA GLY A 31 15.15 0.04 14.38
C GLY A 31 14.16 1.14 14.06
N PHE A 32 12.86 0.88 14.10
CA PHE A 32 11.86 1.94 14.03
C PHE A 32 11.97 2.83 15.27
N ASN A 33 11.81 4.13 15.07
CA ASN A 33 11.80 5.11 16.14
C ASN A 33 10.48 5.87 16.25
N THR A 34 9.54 5.60 15.33
CA THR A 34 8.24 6.28 15.27
C THR A 34 7.16 5.28 14.93
N GLN A 35 6.12 5.21 15.77
CA GLN A 35 4.92 4.40 15.52
C GLN A 35 3.77 5.30 15.09
N VAL A 36 3.13 4.96 13.98
CA VAL A 36 1.98 5.69 13.44
C VAL A 36 0.71 4.86 13.64
N PHE A 37 -0.26 5.45 14.33
CA PHE A 37 -1.56 4.83 14.63
C PHE A 37 -2.65 5.37 13.72
N ARG A 38 -3.72 4.59 13.52
CA ARG A 38 -4.97 5.07 12.94
C ARG A 38 -6.01 5.29 14.03
N HIS A 39 -7.06 6.00 13.70
CA HIS A 39 -8.29 6.16 14.49
C HIS A 39 -8.26 7.09 15.69
N CYS A 40 -7.12 7.53 16.23
CA CYS A 40 -7.13 8.49 17.33
C CYS A 40 -7.91 9.78 16.99
N GLY A 41 -7.75 10.29 15.77
CA GLY A 41 -8.46 11.49 15.31
C GLY A 41 -9.98 11.37 15.25
N THR A 42 -10.50 10.16 15.06
CA THR A 42 -11.94 9.88 15.01
C THR A 42 -12.54 9.60 16.40
N THR A 43 -11.72 9.58 17.44
CA THR A 43 -12.17 9.39 18.84
C THR A 43 -12.35 10.70 19.60
N ILE A 44 -12.25 11.84 18.93
CA ILE A 44 -12.42 13.15 19.55
C ILE A 44 -13.92 13.46 19.71
N SER A 45 -14.30 13.89 20.90
CA SER A 45 -15.69 14.15 21.26
C SER A 45 -16.15 15.59 21.01
N PHE A 46 -15.21 16.51 20.79
CA PHE A 46 -15.48 17.95 20.64
C PHE A 46 -16.18 18.56 21.86
N ARG A 47 -15.80 18.13 23.07
CA ARG A 47 -16.39 18.56 24.35
C ARG A 47 -16.36 20.09 24.55
N ALA A 48 -15.34 20.76 24.00
CA ALA A 48 -15.21 22.23 24.09
C ALA A 48 -16.34 22.98 23.36
N MET A 49 -17.08 22.29 22.47
CA MET A 49 -18.24 22.89 21.79
C MET A 49 -19.51 22.86 22.64
N ASN A 50 -19.50 22.20 23.83
CA ASN A 50 -20.64 22.03 24.72
C ASN A 50 -21.88 21.38 24.06
N GLU A 51 -21.67 20.56 23.05
CA GLU A 51 -22.69 19.78 22.35
C GLU A 51 -22.29 18.30 22.33
N ASP A 52 -23.28 17.38 22.31
CA ASP A 52 -23.05 15.94 22.24
C ASP A 52 -23.28 15.43 20.82
N PHE A 53 -22.20 15.15 20.10
CA PHE A 53 -22.26 14.62 18.73
C PHE A 53 -22.35 13.09 18.67
N PHE A 54 -22.33 12.41 19.83
CA PHE A 54 -22.47 10.97 19.99
C PHE A 54 -23.63 10.61 20.90
N ASP A 55 -24.78 11.27 20.75
CA ASP A 55 -25.91 11.31 21.65
C ASP A 55 -26.73 10.00 21.78
N SER A 56 -26.45 8.96 20.99
CA SER A 56 -27.05 7.64 21.14
C SER A 56 -26.20 6.70 21.98
N GLU A 57 -26.83 5.77 22.72
CA GLU A 57 -26.12 4.80 23.55
C GLU A 57 -25.10 3.98 22.73
N PRO A 58 -25.41 3.42 21.52
CA PRO A 58 -24.43 2.71 20.72
C PRO A 58 -23.24 3.59 20.27
N ALA A 59 -23.48 4.89 20.02
CA ALA A 59 -22.42 5.81 19.63
C ALA A 59 -21.47 6.10 20.78
N ARG A 60 -21.99 6.31 21.99
CA ARG A 60 -21.19 6.50 23.21
C ARG A 60 -20.37 5.25 23.56
N GLU A 61 -20.97 4.07 23.46
CA GLU A 61 -20.26 2.81 23.69
C GLU A 61 -19.12 2.61 22.69
N TRP A 62 -19.39 2.87 21.40
CA TRP A 62 -18.36 2.80 20.36
C TRP A 62 -17.21 3.77 20.66
N LEU A 63 -17.54 5.04 20.93
CA LEU A 63 -16.55 6.08 21.23
C LEU A 63 -15.67 5.69 22.43
N ALA A 64 -16.29 5.25 23.54
CA ALA A 64 -15.57 4.84 24.73
C ALA A 64 -14.60 3.66 24.47
N LYS A 65 -15.04 2.65 23.71
CA LYS A 65 -14.20 1.53 23.30
C LYS A 65 -13.05 1.97 22.40
N ALA A 66 -13.34 2.84 21.43
CA ALA A 66 -12.34 3.35 20.50
C ALA A 66 -11.29 4.23 21.21
N GLN A 67 -11.73 5.11 22.12
CA GLN A 67 -10.83 5.93 22.96
C GLN A 67 -9.91 5.08 23.81
N LYS A 68 -10.50 4.06 24.50
CA LYS A 68 -9.69 3.16 25.34
C LYS A 68 -8.62 2.45 24.51
N LYS A 69 -9.02 1.84 23.38
CA LYS A 69 -8.08 1.13 22.51
C LYS A 69 -6.97 2.05 21.99
N ALA A 70 -7.34 3.22 21.48
CA ALA A 70 -6.37 4.20 20.97
C ALA A 70 -5.41 4.66 22.08
N GLY A 71 -5.92 4.92 23.29
CA GLY A 71 -5.12 5.32 24.44
C GLY A 71 -4.14 4.24 24.89
N ASP A 72 -4.60 2.99 25.01
CA ASP A 72 -3.76 1.86 25.38
C ASP A 72 -2.63 1.64 24.37
N ASP A 73 -2.93 1.68 23.06
CA ASP A 73 -1.96 1.46 21.97
C ASP A 73 -0.90 2.58 21.92
N VAL A 74 -1.33 3.85 22.01
CA VAL A 74 -0.40 5.01 21.98
C VAL A 74 0.47 5.05 23.23
N LEU A 75 -0.11 4.81 24.40
CA LEU A 75 0.61 4.84 25.67
C LEU A 75 1.71 3.77 25.69
N ALA A 76 1.41 2.54 25.27
CA ALA A 76 2.39 1.45 25.23
C ALA A 76 3.59 1.79 24.34
N ALA A 77 3.36 2.39 23.18
CA ALA A 77 4.46 2.79 22.29
C ALA A 77 5.26 3.97 22.87
N HIS A 78 4.58 4.95 23.46
CA HIS A 78 5.23 6.10 24.10
C HIS A 78 6.10 5.68 25.28
N GLU A 79 5.60 4.81 26.16
CA GLU A 79 6.35 4.27 27.29
C GLU A 79 7.55 3.41 26.87
N ALA A 80 7.46 2.75 25.72
CA ALA A 80 8.58 2.03 25.10
C ALA A 80 9.66 2.97 24.50
N GLY A 81 9.42 4.27 24.43
CA GLY A 81 10.35 5.28 23.92
C GLY A 81 10.25 5.56 22.42
N LEU A 82 9.19 5.07 21.76
CA LEU A 82 8.89 5.43 20.37
C LEU A 82 8.27 6.83 20.31
N LYS A 83 8.60 7.60 19.26
CA LYS A 83 7.74 8.73 18.88
C LYS A 83 6.38 8.19 18.44
N THR A 84 5.32 8.88 18.82
CA THR A 84 3.95 8.49 18.52
C THR A 84 3.27 9.51 17.63
N MET A 85 2.69 9.06 16.53
CA MET A 85 1.93 9.91 15.61
C MET A 85 0.61 9.23 15.24
N VAL A 86 -0.39 10.02 14.86
CA VAL A 86 -1.66 9.49 14.37
C VAL A 86 -1.87 9.84 12.90
N HIS A 87 -2.21 8.84 12.09
CA HIS A 87 -2.67 9.04 10.72
C HIS A 87 -4.16 9.38 10.70
N MET A 88 -4.49 10.49 10.05
CA MET A 88 -5.84 11.00 9.96
C MET A 88 -6.22 11.30 8.52
N ASP A 89 -7.39 10.85 8.11
CA ASP A 89 -8.07 11.39 6.94
C ASP A 89 -8.73 12.69 7.37
N LEU A 90 -8.17 13.82 6.91
CA LEU A 90 -8.77 15.11 7.24
C LEU A 90 -10.14 15.21 6.55
N PHE A 91 -11.02 16.08 7.02
CA PHE A 91 -12.41 16.18 6.57
C PHE A 91 -13.31 14.98 6.88
N VAL A 92 -12.87 14.14 7.82
CA VAL A 92 -13.69 13.11 8.48
C VAL A 92 -14.09 13.62 9.85
N LEU A 93 -15.37 13.92 10.03
CA LEU A 93 -15.93 14.51 11.25
C LEU A 93 -17.18 13.71 11.70
N PRO A 94 -17.58 13.80 12.99
CA PRO A 94 -18.84 13.22 13.43
C PRO A 94 -20.02 13.72 12.58
N GLY A 95 -20.88 12.80 12.13
CA GLY A 95 -21.97 13.14 11.21
C GLY A 95 -22.91 14.22 11.75
N LYS A 96 -23.21 14.16 13.05
CA LYS A 96 -24.05 15.17 13.72
C LYS A 96 -23.40 16.54 13.83
N LEU A 97 -22.08 16.60 13.98
CA LEU A 97 -21.34 17.87 13.93
C LEU A 97 -21.46 18.49 12.54
N VAL A 98 -21.24 17.68 11.48
CA VAL A 98 -21.37 18.16 10.10
C VAL A 98 -22.80 18.60 9.79
N GLU A 99 -23.80 17.87 10.23
CA GLU A 99 -25.20 18.23 10.08
C GLU A 99 -25.51 19.56 10.78
N ARG A 100 -25.05 19.72 12.03
CA ARG A 100 -25.29 20.91 12.87
C ARG A 100 -24.69 22.18 12.32
N TYR A 101 -23.48 22.11 11.79
CA TYR A 101 -22.71 23.25 11.30
C TYR A 101 -22.60 23.34 9.78
N ARG A 102 -23.44 22.61 9.05
CA ARG A 102 -23.34 22.44 7.59
C ARG A 102 -23.18 23.77 6.83
N GLU A 103 -24.00 24.76 7.15
CA GLU A 103 -23.98 26.05 6.48
C GLU A 103 -22.72 26.86 6.77
N GLU A 104 -22.08 26.61 7.93
CA GLU A 104 -20.90 27.34 8.37
C GLU A 104 -19.59 26.69 7.91
N ILE A 105 -19.58 25.36 7.68
CA ILE A 105 -18.37 24.60 7.33
C ILE A 105 -18.32 24.13 5.89
N CYS A 106 -19.48 23.97 5.22
CA CYS A 106 -19.52 23.46 3.85
C CYS A 106 -19.55 24.58 2.80
N ASP A 107 -19.07 24.21 1.62
CA ASP A 107 -19.23 25.02 0.42
C ASP A 107 -20.62 24.83 -0.23
N GLU A 108 -20.81 25.43 -1.40
CA GLU A 108 -22.08 25.36 -2.15
C GLU A 108 -22.42 23.95 -2.65
N GLU A 109 -21.43 23.08 -2.75
CA GLU A 109 -21.57 21.67 -3.14
C GLU A 109 -21.75 20.74 -1.94
N GLY A 110 -21.77 21.31 -0.73
CA GLY A 110 -21.95 20.57 0.52
C GLY A 110 -20.69 19.86 1.01
N ARG A 111 -19.49 20.26 0.54
CA ARG A 111 -18.20 19.72 1.00
C ARG A 111 -17.61 20.61 2.09
N ILE A 112 -16.98 20.00 3.10
CA ILE A 112 -16.27 20.74 4.13
C ILE A 112 -15.13 21.53 3.48
N SER A 113 -15.10 22.85 3.73
CA SER A 113 -14.15 23.76 3.09
C SER A 113 -13.21 24.39 4.10
N ILE A 114 -11.91 24.35 3.82
CA ILE A 114 -10.88 25.00 4.65
C ILE A 114 -10.97 26.53 4.61
N PHE A 115 -11.64 27.10 3.63
CA PHE A 115 -11.86 28.55 3.57
C PHE A 115 -12.91 29.06 4.57
N ARG A 116 -13.70 28.16 5.16
CA ARG A 116 -14.70 28.53 6.16
C ARG A 116 -14.04 28.74 7.53
N PRO A 117 -14.23 29.90 8.19
CA PRO A 117 -13.65 30.17 9.51
C PRO A 117 -14.05 29.13 10.56
N LYS A 118 -15.31 28.68 10.52
CA LYS A 118 -15.83 27.68 11.46
C LYS A 118 -15.16 26.30 11.29
N THR A 119 -14.76 25.92 10.07
CA THR A 119 -13.97 24.73 9.84
C THR A 119 -12.64 24.78 10.57
N LYS A 120 -11.93 25.91 10.48
CA LYS A 120 -10.66 26.11 11.18
C LYS A 120 -10.82 26.10 12.69
N GLU A 121 -11.88 26.71 13.22
CA GLU A 121 -12.20 26.65 14.65
C GLU A 121 -12.42 25.20 15.12
N ILE A 122 -13.22 24.42 14.38
CA ILE A 122 -13.49 23.01 14.71
C ILE A 122 -12.21 22.19 14.69
N TYR A 123 -11.33 22.37 13.69
CA TYR A 123 -10.03 21.67 13.66
C TYR A 123 -9.08 22.15 14.74
N GLY A 124 -9.14 23.42 15.14
CA GLY A 124 -8.41 23.90 16.32
C GLY A 124 -8.81 23.15 17.58
N ILE A 125 -10.12 23.00 17.82
CA ILE A 125 -10.66 22.21 18.93
C ILE A 125 -10.25 20.72 18.82
N LEU A 126 -10.30 20.15 17.62
CA LEU A 126 -9.88 18.77 17.39
C LEU A 126 -8.42 18.57 17.81
N PHE A 127 -7.50 19.43 17.38
CA PHE A 127 -6.09 19.32 17.74
C PHE A 127 -5.83 19.57 19.22
N ASP A 128 -6.56 20.49 19.86
CA ASP A 128 -6.48 20.71 21.31
C ASP A 128 -6.85 19.43 22.08
N GLU A 129 -8.01 18.87 21.80
CA GLU A 129 -8.47 17.66 22.47
C GLU A 129 -7.61 16.44 22.14
N LEU A 130 -7.12 16.32 20.88
CA LEU A 130 -6.27 15.22 20.44
C LEU A 130 -4.94 15.16 21.23
N PHE A 131 -4.25 16.30 21.31
CA PHE A 131 -2.95 16.38 22.00
C PHE A 131 -3.09 16.40 23.51
N GLU A 132 -4.27 16.73 24.05
CA GLU A 132 -4.57 16.57 25.46
C GLU A 132 -4.88 15.10 25.83
N ALA A 133 -5.62 14.40 24.95
CA ALA A 133 -6.08 13.03 25.21
C ALA A 133 -4.96 11.98 25.05
N TYR A 134 -4.00 12.23 24.16
CA TYR A 134 -2.99 11.24 23.79
C TYR A 134 -1.58 11.84 23.80
N PRO A 135 -0.54 11.11 24.30
CA PRO A 135 0.84 11.56 24.30
C PRO A 135 1.45 11.46 22.88
N LEU A 136 0.91 12.23 21.94
CA LEU A 136 1.35 12.25 20.56
C LEU A 136 2.48 13.27 20.32
N ASP A 137 3.46 12.89 19.52
CA ASP A 137 4.52 13.78 19.01
C ASP A 137 4.09 14.50 17.73
N GLY A 138 3.07 14.00 17.04
CA GLY A 138 2.59 14.61 15.81
C GLY A 138 1.41 13.92 15.16
N VAL A 139 1.06 14.42 13.98
CA VAL A 139 0.00 13.90 13.13
C VAL A 139 0.51 13.64 11.72
N VAL A 140 -0.04 12.61 11.08
CA VAL A 140 0.14 12.29 9.66
C VAL A 140 -1.19 12.54 8.96
N ILE A 141 -1.27 13.56 8.12
CA ILE A 141 -2.51 14.02 7.48
C ILE A 141 -2.59 13.54 6.04
N ARG A 142 -3.75 13.00 5.64
CA ARG A 142 -4.11 12.65 4.28
C ARG A 142 -5.42 13.32 3.88
N VAL A 143 -5.55 13.71 2.62
CA VAL A 143 -6.77 14.33 2.07
C VAL A 143 -7.25 13.70 0.74
N GLY A 144 -6.41 12.89 0.08
CA GLY A 144 -6.72 12.31 -1.23
C GLY A 144 -7.68 11.13 -1.21
N GLU A 145 -7.74 10.41 -0.11
CA GLU A 145 -8.63 9.26 0.08
C GLU A 145 -9.27 9.32 1.46
N THR A 146 -10.52 8.86 1.56
CA THR A 146 -11.26 8.85 2.82
C THR A 146 -11.83 7.47 3.08
N TYR A 147 -11.47 6.86 4.21
CA TYR A 147 -11.94 5.55 4.62
C TYR A 147 -12.85 5.66 5.84
N LEU A 148 -14.11 5.21 5.69
CA LEU A 148 -15.14 5.29 6.73
C LEU A 148 -15.62 3.92 7.23
N HIS A 149 -15.03 2.83 6.75
CA HIS A 149 -15.52 1.47 7.03
C HIS A 149 -15.49 1.07 8.50
N ASP A 150 -14.65 1.71 9.30
CA ASP A 150 -14.46 1.45 10.71
C ASP A 150 -14.81 2.68 11.61
N THR A 151 -15.44 3.69 11.03
CA THR A 151 -15.87 4.91 11.72
C THR A 151 -17.37 5.18 11.54
N PRO A 152 -18.26 4.36 12.14
CA PRO A 152 -19.69 4.30 11.80
C PRO A 152 -20.47 5.58 12.06
N TYR A 153 -19.98 6.47 12.91
CA TYR A 153 -20.68 7.72 13.29
C TYR A 153 -20.07 8.96 12.62
N HIS A 154 -19.18 8.76 11.65
CA HIS A 154 -18.50 9.82 10.94
C HIS A 154 -18.96 9.90 9.50
N VAL A 155 -18.82 11.08 8.95
CA VAL A 155 -18.95 11.35 7.51
C VAL A 155 -17.66 11.98 7.01
N GLY A 156 -17.32 11.69 5.77
CA GLY A 156 -16.19 12.29 5.07
C GLY A 156 -16.65 12.80 3.73
N ASN A 157 -16.35 14.03 3.42
CA ASN A 157 -16.56 14.57 2.09
C ASN A 157 -15.29 15.33 1.72
N GLY A 158 -14.41 14.66 1.03
CA GLY A 158 -13.06 15.11 0.71
C GLY A 158 -13.00 16.59 0.35
N GLY A 159 -12.14 17.30 1.07
CA GLY A 159 -12.06 18.74 1.04
C GLY A 159 -11.31 19.34 -0.15
N VAL A 160 -10.69 18.53 -1.02
CA VAL A 160 -9.98 19.04 -2.20
C VAL A 160 -10.78 18.75 -3.45
N ARG A 161 -10.96 19.78 -4.30
CA ARG A 161 -11.76 19.68 -5.52
C ARG A 161 -10.94 19.13 -6.67
N TYR A 162 -11.30 17.95 -7.15
CA TYR A 162 -10.68 17.37 -8.33
C TYR A 162 -11.39 17.83 -9.61
N GLY A 163 -10.94 18.92 -10.20
CA GLY A 163 -11.54 19.45 -11.42
C GLY A 163 -10.81 20.70 -11.93
N ASP A 164 -10.73 21.72 -11.08
CA ASP A 164 -9.98 22.95 -11.35
C ASP A 164 -8.65 22.92 -10.60
N LYS A 165 -7.54 22.64 -11.30
CA LYS A 165 -6.20 22.55 -10.71
C LYS A 165 -5.79 23.82 -9.96
N GLU A 166 -6.18 24.98 -10.43
CA GLU A 166 -5.81 26.24 -9.76
C GLU A 166 -6.63 26.44 -8.47
N GLN A 167 -7.87 26.01 -8.44
CA GLN A 167 -8.66 25.99 -7.22
C GLN A 167 -8.10 25.00 -6.20
N GLU A 168 -7.73 23.80 -6.64
CA GLU A 168 -7.12 22.80 -5.79
C GLU A 168 -5.80 23.27 -5.18
N LYS A 169 -4.92 23.90 -5.96
CA LYS A 169 -3.67 24.47 -5.44
C LYS A 169 -3.95 25.50 -4.33
N ARG A 170 -4.93 26.38 -4.52
CA ARG A 170 -5.33 27.37 -3.50
C ARG A 170 -5.84 26.68 -2.22
N GLU A 171 -6.63 25.63 -2.35
CA GLU A 171 -7.12 24.84 -1.22
C GLU A 171 -5.97 24.15 -0.47
N PHE A 172 -5.02 23.53 -1.17
CA PHE A 172 -3.84 22.95 -0.55
C PHE A 172 -2.97 23.99 0.16
N VAL A 173 -2.73 25.15 -0.45
CA VAL A 173 -1.94 26.22 0.17
C VAL A 173 -2.60 26.71 1.46
N GLU A 174 -3.90 26.97 1.44
CA GLU A 174 -4.64 27.43 2.61
C GLU A 174 -4.66 26.37 3.71
N LEU A 175 -4.91 25.12 3.34
CA LEU A 175 -4.88 23.99 4.25
C LEU A 175 -3.51 23.81 4.92
N LEU A 176 -2.44 23.81 4.14
CA LEU A 176 -1.08 23.62 4.64
C LEU A 176 -0.65 24.78 5.55
N ARG A 177 -1.01 26.03 5.22
CA ARG A 177 -0.77 27.20 6.09
C ARG A 177 -1.50 27.08 7.42
N PHE A 178 -2.75 26.67 7.38
CA PHE A 178 -3.56 26.44 8.58
C PHE A 178 -2.95 25.31 9.43
N LEU A 179 -2.71 24.15 8.86
CA LEU A 179 -2.15 22.99 9.57
C LEU A 179 -0.77 23.29 10.15
N ARG A 180 0.09 23.95 9.39
CA ARG A 180 1.41 24.40 9.89
C ARG A 180 1.26 25.31 11.10
N GLN A 181 0.35 26.29 11.03
CA GLN A 181 0.11 27.22 12.15
C GLN A 181 -0.43 26.48 13.38
N GLU A 182 -1.41 25.61 13.19
CA GLU A 182 -2.04 24.87 14.30
C GLU A 182 -1.11 23.83 14.91
N VAL A 183 -0.59 22.91 14.09
CA VAL A 183 0.16 21.75 14.57
C VAL A 183 1.59 22.11 14.91
N CYS A 184 2.31 22.76 13.98
CA CYS A 184 3.75 23.00 14.15
C CYS A 184 4.03 24.19 15.05
N VAL A 185 3.30 25.31 14.90
CA VAL A 185 3.58 26.55 15.64
C VAL A 185 2.86 26.55 16.98
N ARG A 186 1.53 26.39 17.00
CA ARG A 186 0.72 26.50 18.22
C ARG A 186 0.96 25.34 19.19
N HIS A 187 0.95 24.12 18.68
CA HIS A 187 1.15 22.91 19.50
C HIS A 187 2.60 22.46 19.59
N GLY A 188 3.50 22.94 18.72
CA GLY A 188 4.89 22.51 18.67
C GLY A 188 5.05 21.02 18.32
N LYS A 189 4.12 20.46 17.57
CA LYS A 189 4.07 19.02 17.18
C LYS A 189 4.48 18.83 15.73
N PHE A 190 4.86 17.60 15.37
CA PHE A 190 5.18 17.26 13.98
C PHE A 190 3.91 17.15 13.14
N LEU A 191 3.98 17.71 11.94
CA LEU A 191 2.99 17.56 10.88
C LEU A 191 3.64 16.83 9.71
N VAL A 192 3.25 15.59 9.46
CA VAL A 192 3.61 14.84 8.27
C VAL A 192 2.43 14.91 7.30
N PHE A 193 2.56 15.64 6.21
CA PHE A 193 1.51 15.78 5.21
C PHE A 193 1.76 14.85 4.04
N ARG A 194 0.86 13.88 3.83
CA ARG A 194 0.93 12.93 2.73
C ARG A 194 0.46 13.58 1.44
N THR A 195 1.32 13.60 0.42
CA THR A 195 1.00 14.20 -0.88
C THR A 195 0.06 13.34 -1.74
N TRP A 196 -0.21 12.10 -1.32
CA TRP A 196 -0.99 11.13 -2.07
C TRP A 196 -2.41 11.61 -2.38
N ASP A 197 -2.71 11.78 -3.67
CA ASP A 197 -3.97 12.28 -4.21
C ASP A 197 -4.58 11.41 -5.31
N CYS A 198 -3.99 10.23 -5.58
CA CYS A 198 -4.42 9.26 -6.58
C CYS A 198 -4.23 9.69 -8.05
N PHE A 199 -3.57 10.82 -8.33
CA PHE A 199 -3.40 11.34 -9.70
C PHE A 199 -1.93 11.51 -10.07
N PRO A 200 -1.55 11.14 -11.32
CA PRO A 200 -0.16 11.27 -11.78
C PRO A 200 0.25 12.70 -12.14
N ASP A 201 -0.71 13.57 -12.39
CA ASP A 201 -0.52 14.93 -12.92
C ASP A 201 -0.87 16.03 -11.92
N ARG A 202 -0.88 15.71 -10.62
CA ARG A 202 -1.24 16.61 -9.52
C ARG A 202 -0.19 16.61 -8.41
N PHE A 203 -0.59 16.89 -7.19
CA PHE A 203 0.27 17.20 -6.05
C PHE A 203 1.28 16.11 -5.71
N HIS A 204 0.90 14.82 -5.88
CA HIS A 204 1.77 13.71 -5.50
C HIS A 204 2.98 13.53 -6.44
N ALA A 205 2.80 13.68 -7.76
CA ALA A 205 3.78 13.22 -8.74
C ALA A 205 4.09 14.23 -9.86
N CYS A 206 3.41 15.36 -9.90
CA CYS A 206 3.72 16.44 -10.84
C CYS A 206 4.58 17.49 -10.14
N LEU A 207 5.87 17.56 -10.52
CA LEU A 207 6.84 18.45 -9.87
C LEU A 207 6.40 19.92 -9.90
N GLU A 208 5.91 20.40 -11.04
CA GLU A 208 5.43 21.78 -11.18
C GLU A 208 4.28 22.07 -10.21
N TYR A 209 3.29 21.16 -10.15
CA TYR A 209 2.17 21.31 -9.23
C TYR A 209 2.63 21.27 -7.76
N TYR A 210 3.52 20.35 -7.41
CA TYR A 210 4.08 20.23 -6.06
C TYR A 210 4.78 21.53 -5.64
N LEU A 211 5.63 22.07 -6.50
CA LEU A 211 6.33 23.32 -6.22
C LEU A 211 5.38 24.53 -6.16
N ASP A 212 4.42 24.61 -7.07
CA ASP A 212 3.40 25.69 -7.05
C ASP A 212 2.65 25.76 -5.72
N VAL A 213 2.41 24.62 -5.08
CA VAL A 213 1.76 24.58 -3.76
C VAL A 213 2.77 24.85 -2.64
N THR A 214 3.86 24.07 -2.60
CA THR A 214 4.74 24.05 -1.42
C THR A 214 5.61 25.29 -1.29
N GLU A 215 5.99 25.93 -2.39
CA GLU A 215 6.76 27.18 -2.37
C GLU A 215 5.98 28.36 -1.77
N GLN A 216 4.66 28.27 -1.70
CA GLN A 216 3.80 29.27 -1.05
C GLN A 216 3.62 29.06 0.46
N VAL A 217 4.17 27.98 1.01
CA VAL A 217 4.10 27.64 2.43
C VAL A 217 5.48 27.86 3.05
N GLU A 218 5.55 28.59 4.17
CA GLU A 218 6.81 28.82 4.88
C GLU A 218 7.35 27.51 5.48
N PRO A 219 8.63 27.17 5.31
CA PRO A 219 9.24 26.01 5.95
C PRO A 219 9.10 26.05 7.47
N HIS A 220 9.08 24.88 8.06
CA HIS A 220 9.16 24.69 9.51
C HIS A 220 9.85 23.36 9.80
N GLU A 221 10.68 23.29 10.81
CA GLU A 221 11.43 22.07 11.17
C GLU A 221 10.53 20.85 11.45
N LYS A 222 9.28 21.11 11.85
CA LYS A 222 8.27 20.08 12.16
C LYS A 222 7.26 19.85 11.04
N LEU A 223 7.35 20.56 9.91
CA LEU A 223 6.55 20.32 8.72
C LEU A 223 7.32 19.42 7.76
N ILE A 224 6.77 18.23 7.49
CA ILE A 224 7.38 17.18 6.68
C ILE A 224 6.36 16.74 5.62
N PHE A 225 6.78 16.60 4.37
CA PHE A 225 5.95 15.99 3.33
C PHE A 225 6.26 14.50 3.21
N SER A 226 5.22 13.68 3.11
CA SER A 226 5.35 12.25 2.91
C SER A 226 4.96 11.88 1.48
N MET A 227 5.85 11.18 0.78
CA MET A 227 5.69 10.80 -0.63
C MET A 227 5.97 9.31 -0.80
N LYS A 228 5.12 8.62 -1.56
CA LYS A 228 5.47 7.26 -2.02
C LYS A 228 6.73 7.33 -2.88
N HIS A 229 7.61 6.31 -2.79
CA HIS A 229 8.81 6.26 -3.64
C HIS A 229 8.47 6.16 -5.13
N THR A 230 7.25 5.76 -5.45
CA THR A 230 6.69 5.68 -6.80
C THR A 230 5.88 6.93 -7.15
N ALA A 231 5.93 7.36 -8.39
CA ALA A 231 5.17 8.53 -8.89
C ALA A 231 3.66 8.32 -8.90
N LEU A 232 3.20 7.15 -8.54
CA LEU A 232 1.80 6.82 -8.34
C LEU A 232 1.71 5.80 -7.20
N ASP A 233 0.81 4.81 -7.28
CA ASP A 233 0.78 3.73 -6.32
C ASP A 233 1.91 2.71 -6.58
N PHE A 234 2.05 1.69 -5.71
CA PHE A 234 3.20 0.79 -5.69
C PHE A 234 3.19 -0.29 -6.80
N TRP A 235 2.75 0.03 -8.01
CA TRP A 235 2.89 -0.86 -9.17
C TRP A 235 4.34 -0.98 -9.65
N ARG A 236 4.68 -2.10 -10.23
CA ARG A 236 6.05 -2.47 -10.58
C ARG A 236 6.72 -1.51 -11.56
N ARG A 237 6.01 -1.03 -12.58
CA ARG A 237 6.58 -0.23 -13.67
C ARG A 237 6.48 1.28 -13.45
N VAL A 238 5.94 1.69 -12.30
CA VAL A 238 5.83 3.12 -11.99
C VAL A 238 7.22 3.67 -11.66
N ARG A 239 7.59 4.76 -12.32
CA ARG A 239 8.86 5.46 -12.12
C ARG A 239 9.01 5.98 -10.68
N PHE A 240 10.23 6.31 -10.31
CA PHE A 240 10.52 6.98 -9.04
C PHE A 240 9.80 8.33 -8.97
N ASN A 241 9.35 8.75 -7.80
CA ASN A 241 8.59 9.99 -7.64
C ASN A 241 9.50 11.21 -7.89
N PRO A 242 9.21 12.04 -8.90
CA PRO A 242 10.04 13.17 -9.27
C PRO A 242 10.05 14.32 -8.26
N CYS A 243 9.14 14.32 -7.30
CA CYS A 243 9.06 15.37 -6.26
C CYS A 243 10.00 15.10 -5.08
N ILE A 244 10.59 13.89 -4.99
CA ILE A 244 11.54 13.55 -3.92
C ILE A 244 12.86 14.28 -4.12
N GLY A 245 13.28 15.00 -3.06
CA GLY A 245 14.48 15.85 -3.09
C GLY A 245 14.23 17.26 -3.61
N GLU A 246 13.01 17.59 -4.02
CA GLU A 246 12.70 18.88 -4.63
C GLU A 246 12.04 19.86 -3.65
N GLY A 247 12.18 21.16 -3.91
CA GLY A 247 11.62 22.24 -3.10
C GLY A 247 12.47 22.58 -1.88
N LYS A 248 11.81 23.00 -0.79
CA LYS A 248 12.46 23.54 0.41
C LYS A 248 12.01 22.89 1.72
N HIS A 249 11.13 21.91 1.63
CA HIS A 249 10.54 21.24 2.80
C HIS A 249 11.16 19.88 3.04
N ARG A 250 11.22 19.49 4.31
CA ARG A 250 11.65 18.15 4.73
C ARG A 250 10.70 17.09 4.18
N GLN A 251 11.25 15.91 3.89
CA GLN A 251 10.50 14.82 3.26
C GLN A 251 10.79 13.48 3.92
N VAL A 252 9.75 12.63 4.01
CA VAL A 252 9.87 11.19 4.30
C VAL A 252 9.32 10.40 3.11
N ILE A 253 9.93 9.25 2.85
CA ILE A 253 9.60 8.43 1.69
C ILE A 253 8.80 7.22 2.13
N GLU A 254 7.58 7.04 1.57
CA GLU A 254 6.72 5.90 1.86
C GLU A 254 7.16 4.66 1.07
N VAL A 255 7.29 3.53 1.78
CA VAL A 255 7.67 2.23 1.22
C VAL A 255 6.71 1.17 1.71
N GLN A 256 6.07 0.44 0.78
CA GLN A 256 5.16 -0.64 1.11
C GLN A 256 5.90 -1.98 1.13
N CYS A 257 5.84 -2.68 2.27
CA CYS A 257 6.48 -4.00 2.45
C CYS A 257 5.55 -5.15 2.09
N GLN A 258 4.24 -4.98 2.19
CA GLN A 258 3.25 -5.99 1.84
C GLN A 258 2.97 -6.10 0.34
N ARG A 259 3.26 -5.09 -0.47
CA ARG A 259 3.12 -5.08 -1.94
C ARG A 259 1.74 -5.51 -2.45
N GLU A 260 0.77 -4.61 -2.37
CA GLU A 260 -0.63 -4.87 -2.71
C GLU A 260 -0.88 -5.32 -4.16
N TYR A 261 0.00 -4.96 -5.08
CA TYR A 261 -0.12 -5.35 -6.50
C TYR A 261 0.73 -6.58 -6.87
N GLU A 262 1.35 -7.21 -5.89
CA GLU A 262 2.28 -8.34 -6.08
C GLU A 262 1.97 -9.49 -5.11
N GLY A 263 0.69 -9.75 -4.85
CA GLY A 263 0.23 -10.91 -4.08
C GLY A 263 0.12 -10.72 -2.58
N LYS A 264 0.37 -9.54 -2.05
CA LYS A 264 0.16 -9.21 -0.62
C LYS A 264 0.83 -10.17 0.38
N GLY A 265 1.91 -10.84 0.00
CA GLY A 265 2.61 -11.82 0.86
C GLY A 265 2.06 -13.23 0.84
N SER A 266 1.06 -13.55 0.00
CA SER A 266 0.55 -14.91 -0.17
C SER A 266 1.54 -15.85 -0.86
N TYR A 267 2.41 -15.29 -1.69
CA TYR A 267 3.53 -15.96 -2.32
C TYR A 267 4.82 -15.14 -2.16
N PRO A 268 5.99 -15.66 -2.55
CA PRO A 268 7.25 -14.93 -2.41
C PRO A 268 7.21 -13.57 -3.10
N MET A 269 7.62 -12.52 -2.40
CA MET A 269 7.53 -11.14 -2.89
C MET A 269 8.70 -10.25 -2.41
N TYR A 270 9.91 -10.76 -2.40
CA TYR A 270 11.07 -9.95 -2.04
C TYR A 270 11.37 -8.90 -3.12
N VAL A 271 11.35 -7.61 -2.74
CA VAL A 271 11.45 -6.49 -3.69
C VAL A 271 12.43 -5.38 -3.26
N MET A 272 13.02 -5.45 -2.08
CA MET A 272 13.81 -4.35 -1.52
C MET A 272 15.09 -4.07 -2.29
N GLU A 273 15.67 -5.05 -2.99
CA GLU A 273 16.79 -4.80 -3.90
C GLU A 273 16.42 -3.75 -4.97
N GLY A 274 15.24 -3.90 -5.58
CA GLY A 274 14.76 -2.95 -6.59
C GLY A 274 14.30 -1.62 -6.01
N VAL A 275 13.66 -1.61 -4.83
CA VAL A 275 13.24 -0.38 -4.15
C VAL A 275 14.45 0.48 -3.77
N ILE A 276 15.51 -0.14 -3.26
CA ILE A 276 16.72 0.57 -2.81
C ILE A 276 17.62 0.93 -3.99
N ASN A 277 17.89 0.01 -4.92
CA ASN A 277 18.90 0.17 -5.98
C ASN A 277 18.30 0.48 -7.37
N SER A 278 16.98 0.60 -7.49
CA SER A 278 16.19 0.66 -8.73
C SER A 278 15.86 -0.70 -9.34
N PHE A 279 14.67 -0.78 -9.93
CA PHE A 279 14.24 -1.92 -10.74
C PHE A 279 14.75 -1.80 -12.18
N PRO A 280 15.18 -2.92 -12.81
CA PRO A 280 15.67 -2.89 -14.20
C PRO A 280 14.65 -2.40 -15.22
N GLU A 281 13.36 -2.64 -14.97
CA GLU A 281 12.25 -2.27 -15.85
C GLU A 281 11.77 -0.82 -15.70
N VAL A 282 12.22 -0.10 -14.67
CA VAL A 282 11.82 1.29 -14.44
C VAL A 282 12.70 2.22 -15.28
N SER A 283 12.08 3.16 -15.99
CA SER A 283 12.74 3.95 -17.02
C SER A 283 13.81 4.92 -16.49
N ASP A 284 13.60 5.51 -15.30
CA ASP A 284 14.49 6.51 -14.72
C ASP A 284 15.67 5.91 -13.94
N LYS A 285 15.66 4.59 -13.72
CA LYS A 285 16.74 3.87 -13.00
C LYS A 285 17.07 4.44 -11.63
N LYS A 286 16.10 5.06 -10.95
CA LYS A 286 16.26 5.63 -9.61
C LYS A 286 15.71 4.72 -8.53
N GLY A 287 16.38 4.71 -7.38
CA GLY A 287 15.96 4.05 -6.14
C GLY A 287 16.23 4.92 -4.91
N LEU A 288 15.96 4.40 -3.73
CA LEU A 288 16.16 5.15 -2.49
C LEU A 288 17.62 5.54 -2.25
N ARG A 289 18.58 4.75 -2.75
CA ARG A 289 20.01 5.03 -2.64
C ARG A 289 20.41 6.36 -3.28
N ASP A 290 19.74 6.75 -4.37
CA ASP A 290 20.06 7.99 -5.09
C ASP A 290 19.65 9.26 -4.32
N VAL A 291 18.81 9.11 -3.30
CA VAL A 291 18.28 10.24 -2.51
C VAL A 291 18.55 10.10 -1.00
N ALA A 292 19.23 9.05 -0.57
CA ALA A 292 19.44 8.77 0.85
C ALA A 292 20.23 9.88 1.59
N ASP A 293 21.18 10.52 0.91
CA ASP A 293 22.00 11.61 1.43
C ASP A 293 21.44 13.01 1.10
N HIS A 294 20.26 13.08 0.49
CA HIS A 294 19.68 14.36 0.13
C HIS A 294 19.24 15.14 1.37
N PRO A 295 19.61 16.43 1.53
CA PRO A 295 19.39 17.18 2.78
C PRO A 295 17.92 17.37 3.16
N LEU A 296 16.99 17.26 2.22
CA LEU A 296 15.56 17.33 2.47
C LEU A 296 14.98 15.98 2.92
N VAL A 297 15.60 14.86 2.55
CA VAL A 297 15.12 13.52 2.92
C VAL A 297 15.53 13.19 4.33
N CYS A 298 14.58 13.18 5.25
CA CYS A 298 14.83 12.97 6.66
C CYS A 298 14.39 11.60 7.19
N GLY A 299 13.75 10.76 6.36
CA GLY A 299 13.31 9.45 6.84
C GLY A 299 12.59 8.57 5.83
N ILE A 300 12.29 7.35 6.30
CA ILE A 300 11.46 6.36 5.62
C ILE A 300 10.18 6.15 6.43
N PHE A 301 9.08 6.07 5.73
CA PHE A 301 7.77 5.73 6.25
C PHE A 301 7.36 4.35 5.71
N ALA A 302 7.69 3.30 6.46
CA ALA A 302 7.41 1.93 6.06
C ALA A 302 5.98 1.51 6.40
N TRP A 303 5.41 0.70 5.51
CA TRP A 303 4.15 0.01 5.70
C TRP A 303 4.42 -1.50 5.78
N PRO A 304 4.74 -2.04 6.96
CA PRO A 304 5.01 -3.47 7.14
C PRO A 304 3.84 -4.34 6.72
N ARG A 305 2.64 -3.92 7.11
CA ARG A 305 1.37 -4.58 6.81
C ARG A 305 0.37 -3.57 6.30
N GLY A 306 -0.52 -4.06 5.44
CA GLY A 306 -1.59 -3.25 4.86
C GLY A 306 -1.29 -2.75 3.45
N GLY A 307 -2.32 -2.24 2.82
CA GLY A 307 -2.38 -1.93 1.39
C GLY A 307 -3.19 -2.98 0.62
N GLY A 308 -3.96 -2.50 -0.36
CA GLY A 308 -4.94 -3.30 -1.08
C GLY A 308 -6.29 -3.39 -0.36
N TRP A 309 -7.33 -3.68 -1.12
CA TRP A 309 -8.72 -3.62 -0.64
C TRP A 309 -9.33 -5.00 -0.38
N PHE A 310 -8.69 -6.08 -0.86
CA PHE A 310 -9.25 -7.42 -0.89
C PHE A 310 -8.20 -8.47 -0.59
N GLY A 311 -8.67 -9.71 -0.45
CA GLY A 311 -7.79 -10.86 -0.33
C GLY A 311 -6.76 -10.97 -1.47
N PRO A 312 -5.79 -11.85 -1.34
CA PRO A 312 -5.71 -12.86 -0.30
C PRO A 312 -5.38 -12.28 1.09
N TYR A 313 -5.83 -12.96 2.14
CA TYR A 313 -5.50 -12.60 3.52
C TYR A 313 -4.40 -13.54 4.01
N ILE A 314 -3.21 -12.98 4.28
CA ILE A 314 -2.06 -13.78 4.66
C ILE A 314 -2.19 -14.36 6.07
N LYS A 315 -1.71 -15.60 6.24
CA LYS A 315 -1.69 -16.33 7.52
C LYS A 315 -0.33 -16.27 8.22
N ASN A 316 0.69 -15.80 7.51
CA ASN A 316 2.05 -15.62 8.02
C ASN A 316 2.68 -14.39 7.39
N GLU A 317 3.48 -13.66 8.15
CA GLU A 317 4.04 -12.37 7.75
C GLU A 317 5.46 -12.44 7.17
N PHE A 318 6.03 -13.62 6.98
CA PHE A 318 7.44 -13.79 6.65
C PHE A 318 7.92 -12.91 5.48
N TRP A 319 7.16 -12.85 4.38
CA TRP A 319 7.56 -12.03 3.22
C TRP A 319 7.46 -10.52 3.51
N CYS A 320 6.48 -10.11 4.29
CA CYS A 320 6.37 -8.74 4.78
C CYS A 320 7.50 -8.43 5.76
N ASP A 321 7.81 -9.38 6.63
CA ASP A 321 8.86 -9.29 7.65
C ASP A 321 10.24 -9.12 7.03
N LEU A 322 10.59 -9.93 6.03
CA LEU A 322 11.84 -9.80 5.28
C LEU A 322 11.99 -8.43 4.60
N ASN A 323 10.96 -7.98 3.89
CA ASN A 323 10.98 -6.65 3.26
C ASN A 323 11.11 -5.54 4.30
N THR A 324 10.39 -5.66 5.42
CA THR A 324 10.42 -4.66 6.50
C THR A 324 11.78 -4.60 7.17
N TYR A 325 12.39 -5.75 7.46
CA TYR A 325 13.72 -5.80 8.04
C TYR A 325 14.73 -5.07 7.16
N VAL A 326 14.73 -5.38 5.87
CA VAL A 326 15.68 -4.77 4.93
C VAL A 326 15.50 -3.26 4.84
N ILE A 327 14.28 -2.77 4.68
CA ILE A 327 14.07 -1.32 4.53
C ILE A 327 14.30 -0.54 5.84
N SER A 328 13.93 -1.09 6.98
CA SER A 328 14.13 -0.42 8.25
C SER A 328 15.61 -0.34 8.63
N HIS A 329 16.39 -1.43 8.44
CA HIS A 329 17.82 -1.42 8.68
C HIS A 329 18.59 -0.57 7.67
N TYR A 330 18.13 -0.51 6.42
CA TYR A 330 18.64 0.47 5.47
C TYR A 330 18.39 1.90 5.92
N ALA A 331 17.22 2.20 6.48
CA ALA A 331 16.93 3.54 7.02
C ALA A 331 17.77 3.88 8.27
N VAL A 332 18.13 2.88 9.10
CA VAL A 332 19.07 3.06 10.22
C VAL A 332 20.45 3.45 9.73
N ASP A 333 20.97 2.76 8.72
CA ASP A 333 22.27 3.04 8.10
C ASP A 333 22.19 2.93 6.57
N PRO A 334 21.92 4.05 5.86
CA PRO A 334 21.78 4.05 4.39
C PRO A 334 23.08 3.76 3.61
N HIS A 335 24.23 3.72 4.30
CA HIS A 335 25.51 3.39 3.68
C HIS A 335 25.74 1.88 3.57
N ARG A 336 24.95 1.07 4.30
CA ARG A 336 24.98 -0.39 4.15
C ARG A 336 24.41 -0.79 2.78
N THR A 337 24.89 -1.91 2.26
CA THR A 337 24.28 -2.49 1.07
C THR A 337 23.00 -3.23 1.44
N GLU A 338 22.05 -3.24 0.52
CA GLU A 338 20.84 -4.05 0.68
C GLU A 338 21.19 -5.53 0.86
N GLU A 339 22.20 -6.01 0.13
CA GLU A 339 22.67 -7.39 0.19
C GLU A 339 23.19 -7.76 1.59
N ASP A 340 24.02 -6.92 2.21
CA ASP A 340 24.53 -7.17 3.57
C ASP A 340 23.39 -7.30 4.59
N ILE A 341 22.36 -6.46 4.47
CA ILE A 341 21.20 -6.49 5.36
C ILE A 341 20.36 -7.76 5.11
N PHE A 342 20.15 -8.14 3.85
CA PHE A 342 19.47 -9.38 3.51
C PHE A 342 20.20 -10.62 4.06
N LEU A 343 21.52 -10.68 3.86
CA LEU A 343 22.34 -11.79 4.33
C LEU A 343 22.34 -11.89 5.86
N GLU A 344 22.31 -10.74 6.56
CA GLU A 344 22.16 -10.67 8.02
C GLU A 344 20.81 -11.27 8.46
N PHE A 345 19.69 -10.85 7.84
CA PHE A 345 18.38 -11.43 8.13
C PHE A 345 18.37 -12.95 7.97
N ALA A 346 18.88 -13.46 6.85
CA ALA A 346 18.89 -14.89 6.59
C ALA A 346 19.76 -15.68 7.60
N ARG A 347 20.86 -15.10 8.06
CA ARG A 347 21.71 -15.73 9.09
C ARG A 347 21.10 -15.63 10.49
N GLU A 348 20.66 -14.44 10.89
CA GLU A 348 20.29 -14.19 12.29
C GLU A 348 18.83 -14.53 12.59
N LYS A 349 17.91 -14.24 11.67
CA LYS A 349 16.48 -14.50 11.87
C LYS A 349 16.03 -15.88 11.37
N MET A 350 16.66 -16.38 10.31
CA MET A 350 16.33 -17.70 9.77
C MET A 350 17.30 -18.80 10.24
N GLY A 351 18.41 -18.46 10.88
CA GLY A 351 19.40 -19.40 11.38
C GLY A 351 20.12 -20.20 10.30
N MET A 352 20.20 -19.69 9.07
CA MET A 352 20.78 -20.39 7.94
C MET A 352 22.31 -20.33 7.96
N ASP A 353 22.98 -21.39 7.51
CA ASP A 353 24.40 -21.38 7.25
C ASP A 353 24.77 -20.56 5.99
N ALA A 354 26.05 -20.28 5.82
CA ALA A 354 26.54 -19.38 4.77
C ALA A 354 26.20 -19.87 3.34
N GLU A 355 26.19 -21.18 3.10
CA GLU A 355 25.88 -21.73 1.78
C GLU A 355 24.37 -21.56 1.48
N ASN A 356 23.52 -21.95 2.42
CA ASN A 356 22.08 -21.84 2.27
C ASN A 356 21.58 -20.39 2.20
N VAL A 357 22.23 -19.45 2.91
CA VAL A 357 21.98 -18.01 2.78
C VAL A 357 22.19 -17.53 1.34
N LEU A 358 23.29 -17.90 0.69
CA LEU A 358 23.59 -17.52 -0.69
C LEU A 358 22.61 -18.16 -1.68
N ARG A 359 22.24 -19.41 -1.47
CA ARG A 359 21.22 -20.09 -2.27
C ARG A 359 19.87 -19.39 -2.15
N PHE A 360 19.46 -19.04 -0.92
CA PHE A 360 18.21 -18.33 -0.67
C PHE A 360 18.22 -16.92 -1.29
N ARG A 361 19.36 -16.21 -1.21
CA ARG A 361 19.54 -14.93 -1.90
C ARG A 361 19.36 -15.06 -3.41
N THR A 362 19.98 -16.06 -4.01
CA THR A 362 19.87 -16.33 -5.45
C THR A 362 18.43 -16.63 -5.86
N LEU A 363 17.72 -17.42 -5.06
CA LEU A 363 16.29 -17.69 -5.26
C LEU A 363 15.47 -16.38 -5.19
N CYS A 364 15.66 -15.58 -4.14
CA CYS A 364 14.92 -14.33 -3.95
C CYS A 364 15.12 -13.33 -5.10
N ARG A 365 16.27 -13.32 -5.76
CA ARG A 365 16.53 -12.48 -6.94
C ARG A 365 15.73 -12.88 -8.18
N LYS A 366 15.23 -14.11 -8.26
CA LYS A 366 14.34 -14.54 -9.35
C LYS A 366 12.90 -14.08 -9.17
N ILE A 367 12.47 -13.82 -7.93
CA ILE A 367 11.08 -13.48 -7.59
C ILE A 367 10.56 -12.24 -8.35
N PRO A 368 11.27 -11.10 -8.38
CA PRO A 368 10.80 -9.91 -9.10
C PRO A 368 10.49 -10.17 -10.56
N GLU A 369 11.35 -10.94 -11.25
CA GLU A 369 11.15 -11.29 -12.65
C GLU A 369 9.97 -12.26 -12.83
N ALA A 370 9.83 -13.26 -11.96
CA ALA A 370 8.70 -14.19 -12.01
C ALA A 370 7.35 -13.48 -11.84
N VAL A 371 7.26 -12.51 -10.92
CA VAL A 371 6.08 -11.66 -10.74
C VAL A 371 5.84 -10.80 -11.97
N LEU A 372 6.87 -10.13 -12.48
CA LEU A 372 6.78 -9.23 -13.62
C LEU A 372 6.24 -9.95 -14.86
N ARG A 373 6.86 -11.08 -15.23
CA ARG A 373 6.44 -11.88 -16.40
C ARG A 373 5.10 -12.57 -16.21
N GLY A 374 4.79 -12.97 -15.00
CA GLY A 374 3.52 -13.65 -14.70
C GLY A 374 2.30 -12.73 -14.69
N ARG A 375 2.43 -11.51 -14.16
CA ARG A 375 1.29 -10.61 -13.94
C ARG A 375 1.16 -9.52 -14.99
N TYR A 376 2.27 -8.89 -15.38
CA TYR A 376 2.28 -7.75 -16.30
C TYR A 376 2.46 -8.22 -17.75
N ILE A 377 2.17 -7.37 -18.70
CA ILE A 377 2.44 -7.59 -20.13
C ILE A 377 3.37 -6.48 -20.59
N GLU A 378 4.63 -6.79 -20.81
CA GLU A 378 5.64 -5.78 -21.11
C GLU A 378 5.27 -4.91 -22.31
N ALA A 379 4.86 -5.52 -23.41
CA ALA A 379 4.51 -4.82 -24.62
C ALA A 379 3.33 -3.84 -24.44
N TYR A 380 2.35 -4.20 -23.63
CA TYR A 380 1.19 -3.37 -23.31
C TYR A 380 1.55 -2.27 -22.30
N ASP A 381 2.16 -2.64 -21.20
CA ASP A 381 2.49 -1.73 -20.10
C ASP A 381 3.53 -0.70 -20.49
N VAL A 382 4.48 -1.07 -21.39
CA VAL A 382 5.52 -0.17 -21.93
C VAL A 382 4.93 0.89 -22.85
N THR A 383 3.92 0.56 -23.63
CA THR A 383 3.28 1.51 -24.56
C THR A 383 2.39 2.52 -23.82
N LEU A 384 1.87 2.14 -22.69
CA LEU A 384 1.19 3.03 -21.76
C LEU A 384 2.14 3.87 -20.89
N LYS A 385 3.44 3.89 -21.20
CA LYS A 385 4.50 4.56 -20.43
C LYS A 385 4.31 6.04 -20.14
N GLU A 386 3.65 6.75 -21.01
CA GLU A 386 3.30 8.15 -20.75
C GLU A 386 2.15 8.25 -19.76
N GLN A 387 1.36 7.20 -19.63
CA GLN A 387 0.42 7.01 -18.55
C GLN A 387 1.14 6.18 -17.50
N ILE A 388 1.60 6.80 -16.47
CA ILE A 388 2.32 6.29 -15.30
C ILE A 388 1.65 5.05 -14.64
N MET A 389 0.54 4.58 -15.17
CA MET A 389 -0.26 3.44 -14.71
C MET A 389 -0.43 2.36 -15.77
N PRO A 390 -0.36 1.09 -15.39
CA PRO A 390 -1.23 0.09 -16.01
C PRO A 390 -2.67 0.59 -15.83
N SER A 391 -3.53 0.48 -16.84
CA SER A 391 -4.91 0.99 -16.74
C SER A 391 -5.49 0.60 -15.37
N GLU A 392 -6.06 1.53 -14.66
CA GLU A 392 -6.37 1.53 -13.21
C GLU A 392 -6.95 0.24 -12.63
N ASN A 393 -7.42 -0.67 -13.44
CA ASN A 393 -8.06 -1.91 -13.02
C ASN A 393 -7.44 -3.16 -13.62
N TRP A 394 -6.31 -3.03 -14.31
CA TRP A 394 -5.66 -4.15 -14.97
C TRP A 394 -5.05 -5.14 -13.97
N ILE A 395 -4.32 -4.63 -12.98
CA ILE A 395 -3.69 -5.44 -11.93
C ILE A 395 -3.97 -4.81 -10.58
N ARG A 396 -4.58 -5.56 -9.67
CA ARG A 396 -4.79 -5.17 -8.29
C ARG A 396 -4.86 -6.40 -7.38
N ASP A 397 -4.14 -6.38 -6.25
CA ASP A 397 -4.06 -7.50 -5.30
C ASP A 397 -3.72 -8.82 -6.03
N ASN A 398 -4.52 -9.87 -5.90
CA ASN A 398 -4.42 -11.05 -6.76
C ASN A 398 -5.28 -10.96 -8.04
N ARG A 399 -5.94 -9.83 -8.25
CA ARG A 399 -6.81 -9.62 -9.39
C ARG A 399 -5.99 -9.22 -10.62
N ILE A 400 -6.31 -9.84 -11.73
CA ILE A 400 -6.05 -9.34 -13.08
C ILE A 400 -7.40 -8.91 -13.64
N GLY A 401 -7.45 -7.81 -14.38
CA GLY A 401 -8.67 -7.19 -14.85
C GLY A 401 -9.68 -8.15 -15.46
N GLY A 402 -10.97 -7.84 -15.34
CA GLY A 402 -12.08 -8.63 -15.86
C GLY A 402 -12.19 -8.57 -17.38
N LEU A 403 -13.29 -9.12 -17.90
CA LEU A 403 -13.54 -9.28 -19.35
C LEU A 403 -13.36 -7.97 -20.12
N ARG A 404 -13.85 -6.85 -19.59
CA ARG A 404 -13.73 -5.54 -20.26
C ARG A 404 -12.25 -5.14 -20.43
N GLN A 405 -11.48 -5.18 -19.36
CA GLN A 405 -10.07 -4.82 -19.37
C GLN A 405 -9.24 -5.77 -20.24
N LEU A 406 -9.51 -7.08 -20.16
CA LEU A 406 -8.80 -8.05 -21.00
C LEU A 406 -9.15 -7.89 -22.49
N ASN A 407 -10.38 -7.50 -22.82
CA ASN A 407 -10.74 -7.17 -24.22
C ASN A 407 -9.94 -5.96 -24.73
N GLU A 408 -9.76 -4.92 -23.91
CA GLU A 408 -8.96 -3.74 -24.27
C GLU A 408 -7.49 -4.13 -24.48
N VAL A 409 -6.91 -4.89 -23.55
CA VAL A 409 -5.53 -5.40 -23.64
C VAL A 409 -5.35 -6.25 -24.90
N PHE A 410 -6.19 -7.25 -25.10
CA PHE A 410 -6.06 -8.15 -26.26
C PHE A 410 -6.34 -7.46 -27.59
N ALA A 411 -7.26 -6.48 -27.65
CA ALA A 411 -7.46 -5.69 -28.85
C ALA A 411 -6.17 -4.93 -29.25
N TYR A 412 -5.48 -4.36 -28.27
CA TYR A 412 -4.18 -3.74 -28.50
C TYR A 412 -3.12 -4.75 -28.97
N LEU A 413 -3.01 -5.89 -28.30
CA LEU A 413 -2.05 -6.94 -28.66
C LEU A 413 -2.29 -7.50 -30.08
N GLU A 414 -3.54 -7.69 -30.47
CA GLU A 414 -3.94 -8.15 -31.81
C GLU A 414 -3.59 -7.12 -32.90
N GLN A 415 -3.89 -5.83 -32.64
CA GLN A 415 -3.59 -4.75 -33.59
C GLN A 415 -2.08 -4.59 -33.85
N ASN A 416 -1.24 -4.99 -32.89
CA ASN A 416 0.20 -4.86 -32.96
C ASN A 416 0.94 -6.21 -33.17
N ASP A 417 0.23 -7.29 -33.41
CA ASP A 417 0.76 -8.66 -33.57
C ASP A 417 1.61 -9.15 -32.36
N LEU A 418 1.18 -8.80 -31.14
CA LEU A 418 1.91 -9.06 -29.88
C LEU A 418 1.27 -10.15 -29.00
N VAL A 419 0.21 -10.82 -29.46
CA VAL A 419 -0.47 -11.87 -28.68
C VAL A 419 0.48 -13.02 -28.37
N GLY A 420 1.31 -13.41 -29.33
CA GLY A 420 2.32 -14.46 -29.15
C GLY A 420 3.32 -14.11 -28.05
N ASP A 421 3.82 -12.90 -28.07
CA ASP A 421 4.79 -12.40 -27.07
C ASP A 421 4.17 -12.37 -25.67
N ALA A 422 2.94 -11.89 -25.53
CA ALA A 422 2.23 -11.89 -24.25
C ALA A 422 2.01 -13.31 -23.69
N LEU A 423 1.67 -14.27 -24.54
CA LEU A 423 1.53 -15.68 -24.12
C LEU A 423 2.89 -16.29 -23.70
N ALA A 424 3.94 -16.00 -24.45
CA ALA A 424 5.30 -16.46 -24.13
C ALA A 424 5.79 -15.86 -22.80
N GLU A 425 5.44 -14.61 -22.53
CA GLU A 425 5.75 -13.95 -21.26
C GLU A 425 5.06 -14.65 -20.08
N LYS A 426 3.78 -15.00 -20.20
CA LYS A 426 3.05 -15.76 -19.15
C LYS A 426 3.65 -17.15 -18.93
N GLU A 427 4.07 -17.82 -19.99
CA GLU A 427 4.80 -19.10 -19.93
C GLU A 427 6.14 -18.95 -19.18
N LEU A 428 6.89 -17.90 -19.48
CA LEU A 428 8.16 -17.61 -18.81
C LEU A 428 7.95 -17.33 -17.32
N GLY A 429 6.93 -16.55 -16.95
CA GLY A 429 6.59 -16.32 -15.55
C GLY A 429 6.30 -17.60 -14.79
N LEU A 430 5.48 -18.49 -15.36
CA LEU A 430 5.21 -19.82 -14.76
C LEU A 430 6.45 -20.70 -14.69
N LYS A 431 7.30 -20.68 -15.71
CA LYS A 431 8.57 -21.42 -15.72
C LYS A 431 9.48 -20.97 -14.58
N LEU A 432 9.64 -19.66 -14.39
CA LEU A 432 10.45 -19.10 -13.30
C LEU A 432 9.92 -19.52 -11.92
N TRP A 433 8.61 -19.57 -11.70
CA TRP A 433 8.04 -20.08 -10.46
C TRP A 433 8.33 -21.57 -10.22
N LYS A 434 8.34 -22.37 -11.27
CA LYS A 434 8.74 -23.79 -11.18
C LYS A 434 10.23 -23.93 -10.85
N GLU A 435 11.09 -23.13 -11.46
CA GLU A 435 12.52 -23.09 -11.14
C GLU A 435 12.76 -22.65 -9.68
N ILE A 436 12.06 -21.62 -9.19
CA ILE A 436 12.11 -21.19 -7.78
C ILE A 436 11.72 -22.35 -6.85
N ARG A 437 10.71 -23.13 -7.20
CA ARG A 437 10.32 -24.32 -6.44
C ARG A 437 11.42 -25.37 -6.41
N GLU A 438 12.05 -25.66 -7.54
CA GLU A 438 13.15 -26.62 -7.65
C GLU A 438 14.37 -26.15 -6.84
N ASP A 439 14.77 -24.89 -7.00
CA ASP A 439 15.88 -24.30 -6.23
C ASP A 439 15.64 -24.38 -4.72
N PHE A 440 14.39 -24.19 -4.27
CA PHE A 440 14.06 -24.23 -2.84
C PHE A 440 14.23 -25.62 -2.22
N GLN A 441 14.08 -26.69 -3.00
CA GLN A 441 14.30 -28.07 -2.49
C GLN A 441 15.75 -28.28 -2.05
N GLU A 442 16.71 -27.60 -2.68
CA GLU A 442 18.14 -27.67 -2.37
C GLU A 442 18.55 -26.81 -1.16
N ILE A 443 17.64 -25.99 -0.63
CA ILE A 443 17.92 -25.09 0.51
C ILE A 443 17.55 -25.81 1.81
N GLN A 444 18.49 -25.83 2.75
CA GLN A 444 18.27 -26.34 4.10
C GLN A 444 17.99 -25.21 5.07
N MET A 445 17.02 -25.40 5.94
CA MET A 445 16.61 -24.44 6.97
C MET A 445 16.41 -25.18 8.30
N PRO A 446 16.92 -24.60 9.42
CA PRO A 446 16.77 -25.24 10.74
C PRO A 446 15.33 -25.19 11.25
N ASP A 447 14.59 -24.10 10.95
CA ASP A 447 13.17 -23.97 11.32
C ASP A 447 12.29 -24.67 10.26
N LEU A 448 11.83 -25.86 10.60
CA LEU A 448 10.98 -26.67 9.71
C LEU A 448 9.58 -26.07 9.52
N THR A 449 9.09 -25.28 10.48
CA THR A 449 7.79 -24.60 10.36
C THR A 449 7.89 -23.46 9.34
N LEU A 450 8.94 -22.65 9.44
CA LEU A 450 9.22 -21.60 8.46
C LEU A 450 9.49 -22.20 7.07
N ARG A 451 10.27 -23.29 7.00
CA ARG A 451 10.50 -24.00 5.74
C ARG A 451 9.19 -24.43 5.08
N ALA A 452 8.28 -25.05 5.83
CA ALA A 452 6.98 -25.51 5.32
C ALA A 452 6.11 -24.32 4.87
N PHE A 453 6.17 -23.19 5.59
CA PHE A 453 5.48 -21.95 5.17
C PHE A 453 6.03 -21.45 3.83
N ILE A 454 7.34 -21.30 3.68
CA ILE A 454 7.95 -20.81 2.44
C ILE A 454 7.63 -21.75 1.27
N GLU A 455 7.74 -23.08 1.48
CA GLU A 455 7.37 -24.09 0.48
C GLU A 455 5.91 -23.94 0.03
N ASN A 456 4.98 -23.79 0.98
CA ASN A 456 3.56 -23.57 0.66
C ASN A 456 3.32 -22.24 -0.07
N SER A 457 4.06 -21.18 0.25
CA SER A 457 3.97 -19.90 -0.46
C SER A 457 4.47 -19.99 -1.90
N ILE A 458 5.52 -20.78 -2.15
CA ILE A 458 6.03 -21.07 -3.50
C ILE A 458 5.01 -21.91 -4.27
N GLU A 459 4.45 -22.96 -3.65
CA GLU A 459 3.39 -23.78 -4.27
C GLU A 459 2.16 -22.93 -4.60
N TYR A 460 1.81 -21.97 -3.75
CA TYR A 460 0.75 -20.99 -4.05
C TYR A 460 1.07 -20.24 -5.35
N ALA A 461 2.28 -19.71 -5.49
CA ALA A 461 2.70 -19.02 -6.71
C ALA A 461 2.60 -19.94 -7.94
N VAL A 462 3.18 -21.12 -7.90
CA VAL A 462 3.15 -22.08 -9.02
C VAL A 462 1.73 -22.35 -9.49
N ARG A 463 0.80 -22.62 -8.56
CA ARG A 463 -0.59 -22.95 -8.91
C ARG A 463 -1.37 -21.72 -9.37
N PHE A 464 -1.19 -20.59 -8.72
CA PHE A 464 -1.83 -19.33 -9.10
C PHE A 464 -1.39 -18.87 -10.51
N TYR A 465 -0.08 -18.89 -10.78
CA TYR A 465 0.43 -18.53 -12.10
C TYR A 465 0.11 -19.57 -13.19
N THR A 466 -0.16 -20.81 -12.81
CA THR A 466 -0.74 -21.81 -13.72
C THR A 466 -2.14 -21.40 -14.17
N ILE A 467 -3.01 -20.95 -13.24
CA ILE A 467 -4.34 -20.44 -13.56
C ILE A 467 -4.25 -19.24 -14.51
N ILE A 468 -3.37 -18.28 -14.23
CA ILE A 468 -3.16 -17.11 -15.09
C ILE A 468 -2.73 -17.54 -16.50
N ASN A 469 -1.72 -18.41 -16.62
CA ASN A 469 -1.23 -18.88 -17.92
C ASN A 469 -2.33 -19.55 -18.74
N ILE A 470 -3.08 -20.47 -18.14
CA ILE A 470 -4.18 -21.16 -18.82
C ILE A 470 -5.27 -20.17 -19.24
N SER A 471 -5.62 -19.21 -18.37
CA SER A 471 -6.64 -18.19 -18.67
C SER A 471 -6.29 -17.36 -19.89
N PHE A 472 -5.05 -16.92 -20.02
CA PHE A 472 -4.60 -16.16 -21.17
C PHE A 472 -4.64 -16.97 -22.46
N ARG A 473 -4.29 -18.26 -22.40
CA ARG A 473 -4.37 -19.19 -23.54
C ARG A 473 -5.81 -19.43 -23.96
N ILE A 474 -6.72 -19.62 -23.01
CA ILE A 474 -8.16 -19.76 -23.28
C ILE A 474 -8.67 -18.51 -23.96
N PHE A 475 -8.41 -17.34 -23.39
CA PHE A 475 -8.95 -16.08 -23.91
C PHE A 475 -8.41 -15.77 -25.31
N ALA A 476 -7.11 -15.98 -25.56
CA ALA A 476 -6.52 -15.83 -26.90
C ALA A 476 -7.19 -16.71 -27.94
N LYS A 477 -7.48 -17.98 -27.61
CA LYS A 477 -8.20 -18.91 -28.49
C LYS A 477 -9.67 -18.53 -28.65
N CYS A 478 -10.33 -18.13 -27.57
CA CYS A 478 -11.72 -17.68 -27.58
C CYS A 478 -11.92 -16.52 -28.58
N ARG A 479 -11.06 -15.54 -28.57
CA ARG A 479 -11.11 -14.39 -29.48
C ARG A 479 -10.92 -14.77 -30.96
N ARG A 480 -10.28 -15.93 -31.24
CA ARG A 480 -10.12 -16.49 -32.60
C ARG A 480 -11.21 -17.49 -32.97
N ASN A 481 -12.22 -17.69 -32.12
CA ASN A 481 -13.25 -18.73 -32.27
C ASN A 481 -12.66 -20.16 -32.38
N GLU A 482 -11.54 -20.43 -31.70
CA GLU A 482 -10.92 -21.73 -31.66
C GLU A 482 -11.47 -22.58 -30.50
N ASN A 483 -11.37 -23.93 -30.62
CA ASN A 483 -11.83 -24.84 -29.56
C ASN A 483 -10.97 -24.68 -28.29
N VAL A 484 -11.64 -24.50 -27.15
CA VAL A 484 -11.04 -24.29 -25.84
C VAL A 484 -11.37 -25.40 -24.81
N ARG A 485 -12.09 -26.44 -25.20
CA ARG A 485 -12.64 -27.48 -24.27
C ARG A 485 -11.56 -28.12 -23.39
N GLU A 486 -10.43 -28.51 -23.98
CA GLU A 486 -9.32 -29.11 -23.21
C GLU A 486 -8.73 -28.13 -22.20
N LEU A 487 -8.50 -26.89 -22.62
CA LEU A 487 -7.98 -25.84 -21.74
C LEU A 487 -8.95 -25.48 -20.61
N LEU A 488 -10.26 -25.53 -20.86
CA LEU A 488 -11.26 -25.35 -19.81
C LEU A 488 -11.21 -26.45 -18.75
N ALA A 489 -10.97 -27.69 -19.16
CA ALA A 489 -10.76 -28.80 -18.22
C ALA A 489 -9.45 -28.64 -17.41
N GLU A 490 -8.37 -28.19 -18.06
CA GLU A 490 -7.11 -27.86 -17.38
C GLU A 490 -7.32 -26.72 -16.36
N TYR A 491 -8.08 -25.70 -16.71
CA TYR A 491 -8.42 -24.57 -15.84
C TYR A 491 -9.17 -25.00 -14.57
N ASP A 492 -10.20 -25.86 -14.73
CA ASP A 492 -10.96 -26.37 -13.59
C ASP A 492 -10.09 -27.18 -12.63
N ASN A 493 -9.23 -28.04 -13.19
CA ASN A 493 -8.27 -28.81 -12.39
C ASN A 493 -7.25 -27.91 -11.69
N ALA A 494 -6.80 -26.83 -12.34
CA ALA A 494 -5.89 -25.88 -11.73
C ALA A 494 -6.51 -25.17 -10.53
N TRP A 495 -7.78 -24.78 -10.61
CA TRP A 495 -8.52 -24.21 -9.48
C TRP A 495 -8.70 -25.19 -8.32
N ILE A 496 -9.05 -26.43 -8.59
CA ILE A 496 -9.16 -27.48 -7.55
C ILE A 496 -7.80 -27.60 -6.83
N SER A 497 -6.74 -27.75 -7.60
CA SER A 497 -5.38 -27.86 -7.07
C SER A 497 -4.96 -26.62 -6.25
N TYR A 498 -5.31 -25.41 -6.69
CA TYR A 498 -5.02 -24.17 -5.97
C TYR A 498 -5.72 -24.13 -4.61
N LYS A 499 -7.02 -24.42 -4.56
CA LYS A 499 -7.81 -24.40 -3.32
C LYS A 499 -7.38 -25.45 -2.29
N GLU A 500 -6.91 -26.60 -2.72
CA GLU A 500 -6.40 -27.63 -1.83
C GLU A 500 -5.25 -27.16 -0.95
N LEU A 501 -4.49 -26.14 -1.37
CA LEU A 501 -3.39 -25.58 -0.59
C LEU A 501 -3.85 -24.89 0.70
N GLU A 502 -5.07 -24.36 0.75
CA GLU A 502 -5.58 -23.71 1.96
C GLU A 502 -5.72 -24.69 3.14
N LEU A 503 -5.91 -25.96 2.84
CA LEU A 503 -6.07 -27.04 3.82
C LEU A 503 -4.74 -27.58 4.36
N ARG A 504 -3.61 -27.18 3.77
CA ARG A 504 -2.30 -27.64 4.22
C ARG A 504 -1.89 -27.00 5.54
N PRO A 505 -1.14 -27.73 6.39
CA PRO A 505 -0.40 -27.10 7.48
C PRO A 505 0.49 -25.98 6.92
N GLN A 506 0.59 -24.85 7.62
CA GLN A 506 1.36 -23.67 7.19
C GLN A 506 0.90 -23.07 5.85
N ALA A 507 -0.39 -23.17 5.53
CA ALA A 507 -0.94 -22.47 4.38
C ALA A 507 -0.60 -20.96 4.42
N SER A 508 -0.14 -20.40 3.32
CA SER A 508 0.38 -19.04 3.27
C SER A 508 -0.72 -17.97 3.38
N SER A 509 -1.92 -18.28 2.90
CA SER A 509 -3.00 -17.29 2.82
C SER A 509 -4.38 -17.94 2.76
N SER A 510 -5.43 -17.14 2.79
CA SER A 510 -6.78 -17.51 2.37
C SER A 510 -6.89 -17.48 0.84
N TYR A 511 -7.81 -18.28 0.28
CA TYR A 511 -8.01 -18.42 -1.16
C TYR A 511 -9.32 -17.74 -1.55
N CYS A 512 -9.20 -16.48 -1.97
CA CYS A 512 -10.36 -15.68 -2.37
C CYS A 512 -10.63 -15.80 -3.86
N GLU A 513 -11.84 -16.19 -4.23
CA GLU A 513 -12.35 -16.15 -5.60
C GLU A 513 -13.13 -14.86 -5.88
N GLU A 514 -13.68 -14.25 -4.85
CA GLU A 514 -14.58 -13.09 -4.94
C GLU A 514 -13.96 -11.85 -4.27
N TYR A 515 -14.31 -10.69 -4.80
CA TYR A 515 -13.91 -9.40 -4.28
C TYR A 515 -15.11 -8.59 -3.83
N ILE A 516 -14.96 -7.88 -2.71
CA ILE A 516 -16.05 -7.13 -2.06
C ILE A 516 -16.60 -5.98 -2.92
N PHE A 517 -15.77 -5.35 -3.76
CA PHE A 517 -16.18 -4.20 -4.59
C PHE A 517 -16.54 -4.54 -6.03
N SER A 518 -16.47 -5.77 -6.42
CA SER A 518 -16.95 -6.19 -7.72
C SER A 518 -17.92 -7.32 -7.53
N ASP A 519 -19.01 -7.31 -8.29
CA ASP A 519 -19.90 -8.46 -8.42
C ASP A 519 -19.19 -9.63 -9.10
N ASN A 520 -17.89 -9.46 -9.38
CA ASN A 520 -17.05 -10.38 -10.11
C ASN A 520 -16.02 -10.99 -9.20
N ASN A 521 -15.81 -12.26 -9.37
CA ASN A 521 -14.70 -13.06 -8.93
C ASN A 521 -13.34 -12.46 -9.35
N LEU A 522 -12.25 -13.16 -9.14
CA LEU A 522 -11.01 -12.89 -9.86
C LEU A 522 -11.38 -12.58 -11.31
N GLY A 523 -10.96 -11.43 -11.84
CA GLY A 523 -11.38 -10.96 -13.14
C GLY A 523 -11.20 -11.98 -14.27
N LEU A 524 -10.22 -12.88 -14.13
CA LEU A 524 -10.03 -14.02 -15.02
C LEU A 524 -11.21 -14.99 -15.03
N ASN A 525 -11.90 -15.22 -13.90
CA ASN A 525 -13.04 -16.12 -13.83
C ASN A 525 -14.21 -15.59 -14.65
N GLU A 526 -14.49 -14.28 -14.63
CA GLU A 526 -15.50 -13.64 -15.49
C GLU A 526 -15.17 -13.87 -16.96
N THR A 527 -13.91 -13.68 -17.35
CA THR A 527 -13.44 -13.89 -18.73
C THR A 527 -13.61 -15.34 -19.16
N ILE A 528 -13.29 -16.30 -18.28
CA ILE A 528 -13.43 -17.72 -18.58
C ILE A 528 -14.90 -18.14 -18.65
N ALA A 529 -15.78 -17.58 -17.80
CA ALA A 529 -17.23 -17.81 -17.89
C ALA A 529 -17.75 -17.38 -19.26
N TYR A 530 -17.38 -16.19 -19.73
CA TYR A 530 -17.68 -15.72 -21.07
C TYR A 530 -17.22 -16.70 -22.17
N CYS A 531 -15.98 -17.20 -22.09
CA CYS A 531 -15.47 -18.16 -23.07
C CYS A 531 -16.24 -19.49 -23.07
N ARG A 532 -16.68 -19.97 -21.90
CA ARG A 532 -17.52 -21.18 -21.78
C ARG A 532 -18.86 -21.03 -22.51
N GLU A 533 -19.52 -19.91 -22.32
CA GLU A 533 -20.85 -19.66 -22.92
C GLU A 533 -20.80 -19.55 -24.44
N HIS A 534 -19.70 -19.07 -24.98
CA HIS A 534 -19.60 -18.75 -26.41
C HIS A 534 -18.94 -19.84 -27.25
N LEU A 535 -18.24 -20.79 -26.63
CA LEU A 535 -17.45 -21.81 -27.35
C LEU A 535 -17.60 -23.24 -26.81
N SER A 536 -18.54 -23.51 -25.89
CA SER A 536 -18.78 -24.85 -25.34
C SER A 536 -19.64 -25.74 -26.26
#